data_e9e2f55bb895d10cdee3160713f3908d
#
_entry.id   e9e2f55bb895d10cdee3160713f3908d
#
_cell.length_a   1.000
_cell.length_b   1.000
_cell.length_c   1.000
_cell.angle_alpha   90.00
_cell.angle_beta   90.00
_cell.angle_gamma   90.00
#
_symmetry.space_group_name_H-M   'P 1'
#
loop_
_entity.id
_entity.type
_entity.pdbx_description
1 polymer ?
#
loop_
_entity_poly.entity_id
_entity_poly.type
_entity_poly.pdbx_seq_one_letter_code
_entity_poly.pdbx_strand_id
1 'polypeptide(L)'
;KIGTRLGLGFALILLFLAAVLSMGVVSLGHLQSRMHALVTDNNVKLASANTMLDQIREIYNAAGMMVLIPDESGKTAQMKRVNDARAKYGAAKNTLSSLIKSDAGKASLAKVEASLAAAIPLNNQLFELAMKNQTQEAVEHMIGKAGPATDDALVQLNSLVDHQTNVAIRVDAENEAEYQSSRNWMLALGLLAIMAG
;
A
#
# COMPACT_ATOMS: atom_id res chain seq x y z
N LYS A 1 -3.44 40.70 51.68
CA LYS A 1 -2.99 39.26 51.75
C LYS A 1 -4.00 38.25 51.23
N ILE A 2 -5.32 38.51 51.17
CA ILE A 2 -6.33 37.61 50.53
C ILE A 2 -6.29 37.78 49.01
N GLY A 3 -6.17 39.00 48.48
CA GLY A 3 -6.08 39.27 47.05
C GLY A 3 -4.89 38.63 46.34
N THR A 4 -3.74 38.50 47.00
CA THR A 4 -2.54 37.84 46.46
C THR A 4 -2.74 36.33 46.33
N ARG A 5 -3.42 35.69 47.27
CA ARG A 5 -3.75 34.27 47.20
C ARG A 5 -4.80 33.96 46.11
N LEU A 6 -5.81 34.82 46.00
CA LEU A 6 -6.82 34.71 44.95
C LEU A 6 -6.20 34.93 43.56
N GLY A 7 -5.30 35.92 43.43
CA GLY A 7 -4.59 36.21 42.19
C GLY A 7 -3.65 35.07 41.76
N LEU A 8 -2.96 34.43 42.70
CA LEU A 8 -2.10 33.28 42.43
C LEU A 8 -2.95 32.04 41.97
N GLY A 9 -4.07 31.77 42.67
CA GLY A 9 -4.98 30.69 42.24
C GLY A 9 -5.50 30.89 40.82
N PHE A 10 -5.96 32.11 40.52
CA PHE A 10 -6.47 32.44 39.18
C PHE A 10 -5.37 32.36 38.10
N ALA A 11 -4.16 32.82 38.38
CA ALA A 11 -3.03 32.71 37.48
C ALA A 11 -2.66 31.24 37.18
N LEU A 12 -2.74 30.39 38.20
CA LEU A 12 -2.45 28.96 38.08
C LEU A 12 -3.48 28.25 37.20
N ILE A 13 -4.78 28.57 37.36
CA ILE A 13 -5.85 28.05 36.47
C ILE A 13 -5.66 28.49 35.02
N LEU A 14 -5.32 29.77 34.79
CA LEU A 14 -5.04 30.28 33.46
C LEU A 14 -3.84 29.58 32.83
N LEU A 15 -2.81 29.27 33.60
CA LEU A 15 -1.62 28.54 33.14
C LEU A 15 -1.97 27.10 32.73
N PHE A 16 -2.78 26.40 33.54
CA PHE A 16 -3.28 25.08 33.18
C PHE A 16 -4.16 25.12 31.91
N LEU A 17 -5.05 26.10 31.79
CA LEU A 17 -5.89 26.28 30.63
C LEU A 17 -5.04 26.50 29.35
N ALA A 18 -4.03 27.36 29.44
CA ALA A 18 -3.11 27.61 28.34
C ALA A 18 -2.33 26.34 27.96
N ALA A 19 -1.90 25.54 28.95
CA ALA A 19 -1.21 24.28 28.73
C ALA A 19 -2.13 23.26 27.99
N VAL A 20 -3.38 23.09 28.44
CA VAL A 20 -4.36 22.20 27.81
C VAL A 20 -4.68 22.64 26.39
N LEU A 21 -4.90 23.93 26.15
CA LEU A 21 -5.16 24.47 24.82
C LEU A 21 -3.97 24.24 23.88
N SER A 22 -2.76 24.53 24.34
CA SER A 22 -1.53 24.32 23.57
C SER A 22 -1.34 22.85 23.19
N MET A 23 -1.53 21.93 24.15
CA MET A 23 -1.47 20.49 23.91
C MET A 23 -2.54 20.02 22.95
N GLY A 24 -3.76 20.54 23.06
CA GLY A 24 -4.87 20.25 22.14
C GLY A 24 -4.57 20.65 20.70
N VAL A 25 -4.07 21.87 20.49
CA VAL A 25 -3.70 22.37 19.14
C VAL A 25 -2.57 21.55 18.54
N VAL A 26 -1.52 21.24 19.31
CA VAL A 26 -0.39 20.42 18.85
C VAL A 26 -0.87 18.99 18.51
N SER A 27 -1.69 18.39 19.36
CA SER A 27 -2.24 17.04 19.13
C SER A 27 -3.11 16.97 17.89
N LEU A 28 -3.96 17.98 17.64
CA LEU A 28 -4.77 18.09 16.41
C LEU A 28 -3.89 18.24 15.15
N GLY A 29 -2.84 19.04 15.23
CA GLY A 29 -1.87 19.20 14.12
C GLY A 29 -1.17 17.88 13.78
N HIS A 30 -0.73 17.13 14.77
CA HIS A 30 -0.14 15.81 14.59
C HIS A 30 -1.13 14.81 13.99
N LEU A 31 -2.38 14.78 14.49
CA LEU A 31 -3.41 13.90 13.97
C LEU A 31 -3.73 14.20 12.49
N GLN A 32 -3.88 15.49 12.14
CA GLN A 32 -4.12 15.89 10.74
C GLN A 32 -2.97 15.49 9.82
N SER A 33 -1.72 15.72 10.23
CA SER A 33 -0.54 15.36 9.45
C SER A 33 -0.44 13.85 9.21
N ARG A 34 -0.75 13.04 10.23
CA ARG A 34 -0.72 11.57 10.15
C ARG A 34 -1.86 11.01 9.33
N MET A 35 -3.07 11.54 9.49
CA MET A 35 -4.21 11.17 8.62
C MET A 35 -3.90 11.47 7.16
N HIS A 36 -3.28 12.60 6.87
CA HIS A 36 -2.83 12.92 5.53
C HIS A 36 -1.82 11.90 5.00
N ALA A 37 -0.79 11.57 5.78
CA ALA A 37 0.20 10.55 5.41
C ALA A 37 -0.42 9.16 5.20
N LEU A 38 -1.41 8.77 6.02
CA LEU A 38 -2.11 7.50 5.88
C LEU A 38 -2.91 7.43 4.59
N VAL A 39 -3.64 8.48 4.26
CA VAL A 39 -4.49 8.54 3.06
C VAL A 39 -3.66 8.71 1.79
N THR A 40 -2.66 9.58 1.79
CA THR A 40 -1.90 9.93 0.57
C THR A 40 -0.70 9.02 0.31
N ASP A 41 -0.15 8.36 1.34
CA ASP A 41 1.04 7.53 1.20
C ASP A 41 0.72 6.03 1.33
N ASN A 42 0.18 5.59 2.47
CA ASN A 42 -0.03 4.16 2.72
C ASN A 42 -1.14 3.56 1.86
N ASN A 43 -2.27 4.25 1.70
CA ASN A 43 -3.35 3.76 0.84
C ASN A 43 -2.93 3.73 -0.63
N VAL A 44 -2.15 4.70 -1.08
CA VAL A 44 -1.64 4.73 -2.46
C VAL A 44 -0.64 3.60 -2.69
N LYS A 45 0.25 3.30 -1.72
CA LYS A 45 1.16 2.14 -1.79
C LYS A 45 0.39 0.83 -1.90
N LEU A 46 -0.61 0.63 -1.04
CA LEU A 46 -1.43 -0.58 -1.03
C LEU A 46 -2.23 -0.72 -2.32
N ALA A 47 -2.87 0.36 -2.79
CA ALA A 47 -3.60 0.37 -4.05
C ALA A 47 -2.68 0.08 -5.25
N SER A 48 -1.46 0.63 -5.26
CA SER A 48 -0.48 0.37 -6.31
C SER A 48 -0.01 -1.09 -6.29
N ALA A 49 0.26 -1.68 -5.13
CA ALA A 49 0.63 -3.08 -5.00
C ALA A 49 -0.50 -4.02 -5.48
N ASN A 50 -1.74 -3.75 -5.10
CA ASN A 50 -2.91 -4.49 -5.59
C ASN A 50 -3.08 -4.35 -7.11
N THR A 51 -2.90 -3.14 -7.65
CA THR A 51 -2.94 -2.94 -9.10
C THR A 51 -1.88 -3.78 -9.80
N MET A 52 -0.64 -3.81 -9.30
CA MET A 52 0.41 -4.66 -9.86
C MET A 52 0.00 -6.14 -9.89
N LEU A 53 -0.55 -6.65 -8.78
CA LEU A 53 -1.04 -8.02 -8.65
C LEU A 53 -2.15 -8.33 -9.67
N ASP A 54 -3.14 -7.45 -9.78
CA ASP A 54 -4.27 -7.63 -10.68
C ASP A 54 -3.84 -7.59 -12.16
N GLN A 55 -2.87 -6.72 -12.50
CA GLN A 55 -2.39 -6.65 -13.87
C GLN A 55 -1.59 -7.90 -14.28
N ILE A 56 -0.84 -8.54 -13.39
CA ILE A 56 -0.16 -9.82 -13.69
C ILE A 56 -1.20 -10.95 -13.88
N ARG A 57 -2.24 -10.99 -13.06
CA ARG A 57 -3.38 -11.92 -13.25
C ARG A 57 -4.06 -11.70 -14.60
N GLU A 58 -4.30 -10.44 -14.99
CA GLU A 58 -4.89 -10.08 -16.26
C GLU A 58 -4.04 -10.53 -17.45
N ILE A 59 -2.71 -10.33 -17.39
CA ILE A 59 -1.77 -10.79 -18.40
C ILE A 59 -1.85 -12.32 -18.55
N TYR A 60 -1.86 -13.05 -17.44
CA TYR A 60 -1.92 -14.52 -17.46
C TYR A 60 -3.26 -15.05 -17.98
N ASN A 61 -4.37 -14.42 -17.60
CA ASN A 61 -5.70 -14.74 -18.11
C ASN A 61 -5.80 -14.50 -19.63
N ALA A 62 -5.30 -13.37 -20.10
CA ALA A 62 -5.26 -13.05 -21.52
C ALA A 62 -4.38 -14.04 -22.30
N ALA A 63 -3.25 -14.49 -21.73
CA ALA A 63 -2.40 -15.53 -22.31
C ALA A 63 -3.18 -16.86 -22.48
N GLY A 64 -3.87 -17.30 -21.43
CA GLY A 64 -4.71 -18.51 -21.48
C GLY A 64 -5.81 -18.42 -22.55
N MET A 65 -6.46 -17.25 -22.65
CA MET A 65 -7.47 -17.00 -23.70
C MET A 65 -6.87 -17.04 -25.10
N MET A 66 -5.64 -16.52 -25.31
CA MET A 66 -4.97 -16.58 -26.61
C MET A 66 -4.70 -18.01 -27.08
N VAL A 67 -4.40 -18.93 -26.15
CA VAL A 67 -4.19 -20.36 -26.46
C VAL A 67 -5.49 -21.03 -26.96
N LEU A 68 -6.65 -20.60 -26.43
CA LEU A 68 -7.96 -21.18 -26.73
C LEU A 68 -8.62 -20.57 -27.97
N ILE A 69 -8.33 -19.33 -28.34
CA ILE A 69 -8.93 -18.61 -29.46
C ILE A 69 -8.20 -19.01 -30.76
N PRO A 70 -8.93 -19.52 -31.79
CA PRO A 70 -8.28 -19.93 -33.02
C PRO A 70 -8.08 -18.79 -34.03
N ASP A 71 -8.90 -17.73 -33.95
CA ASP A 71 -8.86 -16.63 -34.90
C ASP A 71 -7.86 -15.54 -34.52
N GLU A 72 -7.25 -14.93 -35.54
CA GLU A 72 -6.21 -13.90 -35.37
C GLU A 72 -6.76 -12.62 -34.74
N SER A 73 -8.00 -12.26 -35.07
CA SER A 73 -8.65 -11.05 -34.50
C SER A 73 -8.82 -11.14 -32.99
N GLY A 74 -9.33 -12.28 -32.51
CA GLY A 74 -9.49 -12.54 -31.08
C GLY A 74 -8.15 -12.56 -30.35
N LYS A 75 -7.11 -13.18 -30.92
CA LYS A 75 -5.76 -13.17 -30.34
C LYS A 75 -5.16 -11.76 -30.27
N THR A 76 -5.35 -10.97 -31.33
CA THR A 76 -4.91 -9.56 -31.37
C THR A 76 -5.61 -8.74 -30.28
N ALA A 77 -6.91 -8.98 -30.05
CA ALA A 77 -7.64 -8.33 -28.96
C ALA A 77 -7.07 -8.70 -27.58
N GLN A 78 -6.70 -9.98 -27.35
CA GLN A 78 -6.05 -10.39 -26.10
C GLN A 78 -4.65 -9.79 -25.97
N MET A 79 -3.85 -9.71 -27.03
CA MET A 79 -2.55 -9.07 -27.02
C MET A 79 -2.65 -7.58 -26.65
N LYS A 80 -3.69 -6.88 -27.11
CA LYS A 80 -3.99 -5.52 -26.69
C LYS A 80 -4.23 -5.46 -25.17
N ARG A 81 -5.04 -6.38 -24.61
CA ARG A 81 -5.25 -6.47 -23.15
C ARG A 81 -3.93 -6.67 -22.39
N VAL A 82 -3.06 -7.56 -22.88
CA VAL A 82 -1.72 -7.77 -22.31
C VAL A 82 -0.91 -6.47 -22.29
N ASN A 83 -0.89 -5.72 -23.38
CA ASN A 83 -0.14 -4.47 -23.47
C ASN A 83 -0.75 -3.38 -22.57
N ASP A 84 -2.06 -3.25 -22.50
CA ASP A 84 -2.77 -2.34 -21.61
C ASP A 84 -2.48 -2.69 -20.13
N ALA A 85 -2.47 -3.98 -19.78
CA ALA A 85 -2.14 -4.46 -18.44
C ALA A 85 -0.66 -4.18 -18.08
N ARG A 86 0.27 -4.41 -19.00
CA ARG A 86 1.70 -4.07 -18.81
C ARG A 86 1.91 -2.58 -18.55
N ALA A 87 1.20 -1.71 -19.28
CA ALA A 87 1.26 -0.27 -19.07
C ALA A 87 0.75 0.13 -17.67
N LYS A 88 -0.40 -0.42 -17.25
CA LYS A 88 -0.96 -0.19 -15.91
C LYS A 88 -0.04 -0.73 -14.80
N TYR A 89 0.54 -1.92 -14.98
CA TYR A 89 1.53 -2.48 -14.07
C TYR A 89 2.73 -1.53 -13.92
N GLY A 90 3.28 -1.05 -15.02
CA GLY A 90 4.42 -0.12 -15.02
C GLY A 90 4.12 1.19 -14.30
N ALA A 91 2.95 1.78 -14.53
CA ALA A 91 2.51 2.98 -13.83
C ALA A 91 2.37 2.75 -12.31
N ALA A 92 1.72 1.66 -11.90
CA ALA A 92 1.55 1.30 -10.51
C ALA A 92 2.90 1.02 -9.82
N LYS A 93 3.81 0.29 -10.48
CA LYS A 93 5.17 0.04 -10.00
C LYS A 93 5.95 1.34 -9.78
N ASN A 94 5.90 2.27 -10.72
CA ASN A 94 6.58 3.56 -10.61
C ASN A 94 6.04 4.37 -9.42
N THR A 95 4.73 4.42 -9.26
CA THR A 95 4.09 5.06 -8.11
C THR A 95 4.55 4.43 -6.80
N LEU A 96 4.47 3.10 -6.69
CA LEU A 96 4.88 2.37 -5.49
C LEU A 96 6.35 2.59 -5.17
N SER A 97 7.25 2.49 -6.17
CA SER A 97 8.69 2.68 -5.99
C SER A 97 9.05 4.09 -5.49
N SER A 98 8.32 5.11 -5.93
CA SER A 98 8.53 6.49 -5.47
C SER A 98 8.15 6.70 -4.00
N LEU A 99 7.20 5.93 -3.51
CA LEU A 99 6.64 6.03 -2.16
C LEU A 99 7.31 5.09 -1.14
N ILE A 100 7.91 3.98 -1.58
CA ILE A 100 8.61 3.05 -0.70
C ILE A 100 9.94 3.65 -0.26
N LYS A 101 10.08 3.92 1.06
CA LYS A 101 11.31 4.46 1.65
C LYS A 101 12.05 3.41 2.48
N SER A 102 11.33 2.46 3.11
CA SER A 102 11.92 1.46 3.99
C SER A 102 12.72 0.40 3.21
N ASP A 103 13.82 -0.08 3.81
CA ASP A 103 14.64 -1.12 3.20
C ASP A 103 13.89 -2.45 3.05
N ALA A 104 13.01 -2.78 4.01
CA ALA A 104 12.14 -3.95 3.93
C ALA A 104 11.17 -3.86 2.73
N GLY A 105 10.58 -2.70 2.51
CA GLY A 105 9.69 -2.47 1.35
C GLY A 105 10.44 -2.56 0.03
N LYS A 106 11.63 -1.95 -0.06
CA LYS A 106 12.50 -2.06 -1.24
C LYS A 106 12.92 -3.51 -1.52
N ALA A 107 13.27 -4.27 -0.48
CA ALA A 107 13.62 -5.67 -0.60
C ALA A 107 12.42 -6.52 -1.08
N SER A 108 11.21 -6.26 -0.59
CA SER A 108 10.00 -6.91 -1.09
C SER A 108 9.74 -6.62 -2.56
N LEU A 109 9.87 -5.35 -2.98
CA LEU A 109 9.70 -4.98 -4.39
C LEU A 109 10.77 -5.62 -5.27
N ALA A 110 12.03 -5.70 -4.82
CA ALA A 110 13.11 -6.34 -5.55
C ALA A 110 12.87 -7.85 -5.77
N LYS A 111 12.23 -8.55 -4.81
CA LYS A 111 11.83 -9.97 -5.01
C LYS A 111 10.78 -10.10 -6.11
N VAL A 112 9.78 -9.21 -6.15
CA VAL A 112 8.79 -9.16 -7.23
C VAL A 112 9.48 -8.94 -8.58
N GLU A 113 10.41 -8.01 -8.65
CA GLU A 113 11.15 -7.72 -9.90
C GLU A 113 11.97 -8.92 -10.37
N ALA A 114 12.62 -9.64 -9.46
CA ALA A 114 13.40 -10.83 -9.78
C ALA A 114 12.52 -11.96 -10.31
N SER A 115 11.38 -12.25 -9.66
CA SER A 115 10.45 -13.31 -10.11
C SER A 115 9.81 -12.96 -11.46
N LEU A 116 9.46 -11.70 -11.69
CA LEU A 116 8.95 -11.25 -12.99
C LEU A 116 9.99 -11.27 -14.09
N ALA A 117 11.25 -10.97 -13.79
CA ALA A 117 12.35 -11.09 -14.75
C ALA A 117 12.51 -12.54 -15.25
N ALA A 118 12.21 -13.54 -14.41
CA ALA A 118 12.16 -14.95 -14.81
C ALA A 118 10.89 -15.30 -15.60
N ALA A 119 9.73 -14.77 -15.20
CA ALA A 119 8.44 -15.09 -15.83
C ALA A 119 8.23 -14.42 -17.20
N ILE A 120 8.70 -13.21 -17.41
CA ILE A 120 8.46 -12.41 -18.64
C ILE A 120 8.90 -13.14 -19.92
N PRO A 121 10.13 -13.68 -20.04
CA PRO A 121 10.54 -14.38 -21.26
C PRO A 121 9.71 -15.63 -21.54
N LEU A 122 9.28 -16.35 -20.49
CA LEU A 122 8.44 -17.54 -20.63
C LEU A 122 7.04 -17.17 -21.09
N ASN A 123 6.45 -16.11 -20.54
CA ASN A 123 5.16 -15.61 -21.01
C ASN A 123 5.24 -15.06 -22.45
N ASN A 124 6.33 -14.39 -22.84
CA ASN A 124 6.49 -13.95 -24.22
C ASN A 124 6.56 -15.13 -25.19
N GLN A 125 7.25 -16.21 -24.82
CA GLN A 125 7.27 -17.44 -25.62
C GLN A 125 5.87 -18.07 -25.71
N LEU A 126 5.08 -18.05 -24.63
CA LEU A 126 3.69 -18.51 -24.66
C LEU A 126 2.86 -17.70 -25.65
N PHE A 127 2.98 -16.38 -25.66
CA PHE A 127 2.28 -15.51 -26.63
C PHE A 127 2.69 -15.84 -28.07
N GLU A 128 3.97 -16.06 -28.34
CA GLU A 128 4.44 -16.43 -29.68
C GLU A 128 3.84 -17.76 -30.16
N LEU A 129 3.85 -18.80 -29.32
CA LEU A 129 3.26 -20.10 -29.61
C LEU A 129 1.75 -19.97 -29.89
N ALA A 130 1.03 -19.22 -29.04
CA ALA A 130 -0.39 -18.97 -29.21
C ALA A 130 -0.70 -18.22 -30.52
N MET A 131 0.06 -17.18 -30.86
CA MET A 131 -0.10 -16.43 -32.10
C MET A 131 0.14 -17.29 -33.35
N LYS A 132 1.06 -18.27 -33.27
CA LYS A 132 1.34 -19.21 -34.37
C LYS A 132 0.36 -20.36 -34.46
N ASN A 133 -0.71 -20.40 -33.68
CA ASN A 133 -1.64 -21.52 -33.56
C ASN A 133 -1.00 -22.87 -33.18
N GLN A 134 0.16 -22.83 -32.51
CA GLN A 134 0.83 -23.99 -31.92
C GLN A 134 0.22 -24.35 -30.57
N THR A 135 -1.06 -24.74 -30.61
CA THR A 135 -1.89 -24.88 -29.40
C THR A 135 -1.34 -25.91 -28.44
N GLN A 136 -0.89 -27.06 -28.94
CA GLN A 136 -0.36 -28.13 -28.07
C GLN A 136 0.93 -27.66 -27.36
N GLU A 137 1.87 -27.13 -28.10
CA GLU A 137 3.15 -26.62 -27.56
C GLU A 137 2.89 -25.44 -26.61
N ALA A 138 1.91 -24.58 -26.91
CA ALA A 138 1.50 -23.48 -26.03
C ALA A 138 0.94 -23.99 -24.71
N VAL A 139 0.10 -25.03 -24.71
CA VAL A 139 -0.43 -25.66 -23.49
C VAL A 139 0.68 -26.30 -22.68
N GLU A 140 1.56 -27.09 -23.32
CA GLU A 140 2.70 -27.72 -22.64
C GLU A 140 3.63 -26.67 -22.01
N HIS A 141 3.92 -25.58 -22.74
CA HIS A 141 4.73 -24.48 -22.25
C HIS A 141 4.05 -23.72 -21.11
N MET A 142 2.74 -23.48 -21.21
CA MET A 142 1.94 -22.83 -20.17
C MET A 142 1.97 -23.63 -18.87
N ILE A 143 1.72 -24.93 -18.93
CA ILE A 143 1.64 -25.80 -17.75
C ILE A 143 3.04 -26.06 -17.16
N GLY A 144 4.03 -26.31 -18.01
CA GLY A 144 5.35 -26.74 -17.57
C GLY A 144 6.33 -25.61 -17.24
N LYS A 145 6.12 -24.39 -17.74
CA LYS A 145 7.09 -23.30 -17.61
C LYS A 145 6.45 -21.96 -17.23
N ALA A 146 5.61 -21.41 -18.12
CA ALA A 146 5.08 -20.04 -17.93
C ALA A 146 4.16 -19.94 -16.71
N GLY A 147 3.31 -20.95 -16.46
CA GLY A 147 2.44 -21.01 -15.29
C GLY A 147 3.21 -20.99 -13.98
N PRO A 148 4.08 -21.98 -13.71
CA PRO A 148 4.88 -22.01 -12.48
C PRO A 148 5.68 -20.73 -12.23
N ALA A 149 6.29 -20.14 -13.26
CA ALA A 149 7.03 -18.89 -13.13
C ALA A 149 6.12 -17.69 -12.83
N THR A 150 4.91 -17.66 -13.41
CA THR A 150 3.92 -16.63 -13.13
C THR A 150 3.33 -16.79 -11.72
N ASP A 151 3.11 -18.03 -11.27
CA ASP A 151 2.64 -18.32 -9.91
C ASP A 151 3.66 -17.86 -8.87
N ASP A 152 4.96 -18.07 -9.11
CA ASP A 152 6.01 -17.53 -8.22
C ASP A 152 5.96 -16.00 -8.17
N ALA A 153 5.82 -15.34 -9.30
CA ALA A 153 5.65 -13.88 -9.34
C ALA A 153 4.40 -13.40 -8.59
N LEU A 154 3.28 -14.14 -8.70
CA LEU A 154 2.05 -13.85 -7.95
C LEU A 154 2.23 -14.05 -6.44
N VAL A 155 2.99 -15.05 -6.02
CA VAL A 155 3.34 -15.26 -4.59
C VAL A 155 4.15 -14.07 -4.06
N GLN A 156 5.15 -13.60 -4.80
CA GLN A 156 5.93 -12.42 -4.39
C GLN A 156 5.08 -11.14 -4.35
N LEU A 157 4.16 -10.97 -5.31
CA LEU A 157 3.23 -9.84 -5.33
C LEU A 157 2.24 -9.89 -4.15
N ASN A 158 1.69 -11.06 -3.83
CA ASN A 158 0.85 -11.22 -2.63
C ASN A 158 1.64 -10.87 -1.36
N SER A 159 2.89 -11.35 -1.23
CA SER A 159 3.76 -11.01 -0.10
C SER A 159 4.04 -9.49 -0.01
N LEU A 160 4.15 -8.80 -1.14
CA LEU A 160 4.29 -7.34 -1.19
C LEU A 160 3.01 -6.64 -0.71
N VAL A 161 1.83 -7.10 -1.15
CA VAL A 161 0.52 -6.60 -0.70
C VAL A 161 0.37 -6.79 0.80
N ASP A 162 0.66 -7.98 1.31
CA ASP A 162 0.61 -8.30 2.75
C ASP A 162 1.56 -7.41 3.56
N HIS A 163 2.77 -7.18 3.05
CA HIS A 163 3.72 -6.26 3.67
C HIS A 163 3.15 -4.84 3.76
N GLN A 164 2.57 -4.30 2.67
CA GLN A 164 1.98 -2.96 2.67
C GLN A 164 0.76 -2.89 3.60
N THR A 165 -0.07 -3.93 3.64
CA THR A 165 -1.21 -4.04 4.55
C THR A 165 -0.77 -4.00 6.01
N ASN A 166 0.25 -4.79 6.37
CA ASN A 166 0.77 -4.83 7.74
C ASN A 166 1.40 -3.48 8.16
N VAL A 167 2.07 -2.79 7.22
CA VAL A 167 2.58 -1.43 7.48
C VAL A 167 1.42 -0.47 7.75
N ALA A 168 0.34 -0.50 6.95
CA ALA A 168 -0.82 0.35 7.14
C ALA A 168 -1.50 0.11 8.50
N ILE A 169 -1.74 -1.16 8.86
CA ILE A 169 -2.34 -1.56 10.16
C ILE A 169 -1.47 -1.08 11.33
N ARG A 170 -0.15 -1.23 11.24
CA ARG A 170 0.75 -0.77 12.31
C ARG A 170 0.71 0.73 12.48
N VAL A 171 0.74 1.50 11.40
CA VAL A 171 0.65 2.97 11.45
C VAL A 171 -0.68 3.42 12.05
N ASP A 172 -1.78 2.75 11.72
CA ASP A 172 -3.09 3.03 12.31
C ASP A 172 -3.12 2.76 13.81
N ALA A 173 -2.59 1.62 14.25
CA ALA A 173 -2.50 1.28 15.69
C ALA A 173 -1.60 2.25 16.48
N GLU A 174 -0.48 2.69 15.89
CA GLU A 174 0.40 3.69 16.48
C GLU A 174 -0.32 5.05 16.63
N ASN A 175 -1.10 5.45 15.63
CA ASN A 175 -1.90 6.68 15.68
C ASN A 175 -2.98 6.64 16.77
N GLU A 176 -3.69 5.50 16.89
CA GLU A 176 -4.70 5.31 17.94
C GLU A 176 -4.09 5.37 19.34
N ALA A 177 -2.95 4.71 19.56
CA ALA A 177 -2.26 4.72 20.84
C ALA A 177 -1.82 6.14 21.26
N GLU A 178 -1.30 6.94 20.32
CA GLU A 178 -0.94 8.33 20.60
C GLU A 178 -2.16 9.22 20.86
N TYR A 179 -3.25 9.02 20.11
CA TYR A 179 -4.51 9.74 20.37
C TYR A 179 -5.01 9.46 21.79
N GLN A 180 -5.05 8.20 22.21
CA GLN A 180 -5.47 7.81 23.54
C GLN A 180 -4.55 8.40 24.63
N SER A 181 -3.23 8.37 24.42
CA SER A 181 -2.26 8.97 25.32
C SER A 181 -2.49 10.48 25.47
N SER A 182 -2.59 11.20 24.35
CA SER A 182 -2.84 12.65 24.35
C SER A 182 -4.15 13.01 25.04
N ARG A 183 -5.22 12.27 24.77
CA ARG A 183 -6.52 12.44 25.43
C ARG A 183 -6.42 12.25 26.94
N ASN A 184 -5.76 11.19 27.39
CA ASN A 184 -5.61 10.89 28.81
C ASN A 184 -4.82 11.97 29.53
N TRP A 185 -3.75 12.49 28.93
CA TRP A 185 -2.99 13.62 29.45
C TRP A 185 -3.83 14.90 29.56
N MET A 186 -4.63 15.22 28.52
CA MET A 186 -5.53 16.39 28.56
C MET A 186 -6.58 16.25 29.66
N LEU A 187 -7.15 15.07 29.85
CA LEU A 187 -8.13 14.80 30.93
C LEU A 187 -7.48 14.93 32.31
N ALA A 188 -6.27 14.39 32.50
CA ALA A 188 -5.54 14.49 33.74
C ALA A 188 -5.22 15.95 34.12
N LEU A 189 -4.73 16.75 33.17
CA LEU A 189 -4.46 18.17 33.37
C LEU A 189 -5.75 18.97 33.65
N GLY A 190 -6.85 18.66 32.97
CA GLY A 190 -8.15 19.28 33.26
C GLY A 190 -8.64 18.98 34.66
N LEU A 191 -8.53 17.74 35.13
CA LEU A 191 -8.88 17.37 36.52
C LEU A 191 -7.99 18.06 37.55
N LEU A 192 -6.68 18.14 37.29
CA LEU A 192 -5.77 18.87 38.15
C LEU A 192 -6.12 20.37 38.23
N ALA A 193 -6.50 20.98 37.12
CA ALA A 193 -6.94 22.38 37.10
C ALA A 193 -8.21 22.60 37.95
N ILE A 194 -9.18 21.67 37.89
CA ILE A 194 -10.41 21.73 38.72
C ILE A 194 -10.11 21.56 40.19
N MET A 195 -9.15 20.69 40.57
CA MET A 195 -8.80 20.48 41.96
C MET A 195 -7.94 21.63 42.57
N ALA A 196 -7.26 22.39 41.71
CA ALA A 196 -6.42 23.50 42.12
C ALA A 196 -7.17 24.84 42.27
N GLY A 197 -8.38 24.95 41.71
CA GLY A 197 -9.27 26.12 41.76
C GLY A 197 -10.35 26.00 42.81
#